data_666ddb6aedbad3974982293b23a47197
#
_entry.id   666ddb6aedbad3974982293b23a47197
#
_cell.length_a   1.000
_cell.length_b   1.000
_cell.length_c   1.000
_cell.angle_alpha   90.00
_cell.angle_beta   90.00
_cell.angle_gamma   90.00
#
_symmetry.space_group_name_H-M   'P 1'
#
loop_
_entity.id
_entity.type
_entity.pdbx_description
1 polymer ?
#
loop_
_entity_poly.entity_id
_entity_poly.type
_entity_poly.pdbx_seq_one_letter_code
_entity_poly.pdbx_strand_id
1 'polypeptide(L)'
;MAADRVGLSAIFHPTLDPSALEIVVFICAIWGAYLLRSMFQGTIGMLNFWTTRGAAVFDLYMATEMLLSGRLVPLQLMPGWVQTLANFLPFKWTFGFPIEALVGNLSTEDLLLGLCAQALWIGIGLLLFKVAWSHAIKHFSSVGN
;
A
#
# COMPACT_ATOMS: atom_id res chain seq x y z
N MET A 1 13.04 17.60 -41.82
CA MET A 1 11.64 17.62 -41.38
C MET A 1 11.12 16.20 -41.02
N ALA A 2 11.97 15.25 -40.68
CA ALA A 2 11.62 13.88 -40.30
C ALA A 2 12.13 13.47 -38.89
N ALA A 3 12.96 14.30 -38.26
CA ALA A 3 13.59 13.98 -36.99
C ALA A 3 12.67 14.22 -35.75
N ASP A 4 11.64 15.06 -35.89
CA ASP A 4 10.79 15.44 -34.75
C ASP A 4 9.66 14.45 -34.43
N ARG A 5 9.38 13.50 -35.31
CA ARG A 5 8.29 12.54 -35.08
C ARG A 5 8.67 11.37 -34.18
N VAL A 6 9.97 11.03 -34.14
CA VAL A 6 10.45 9.90 -33.32
C VAL A 6 10.49 10.26 -31.85
N GLY A 7 10.82 11.52 -31.52
CA GLY A 7 10.86 11.98 -30.13
C GLY A 7 9.49 12.12 -29.48
N LEU A 8 8.49 12.59 -30.21
CA LEU A 8 7.13 12.74 -29.68
C LEU A 8 6.41 11.41 -29.48
N SER A 9 6.62 10.44 -30.36
CA SER A 9 6.01 9.11 -30.22
C SER A 9 6.54 8.35 -29.00
N ALA A 10 7.82 8.52 -28.66
CA ALA A 10 8.42 7.91 -27.48
C ALA A 10 7.90 8.50 -26.16
N ILE A 11 7.44 9.76 -26.19
CA ILE A 11 6.86 10.43 -25.02
C ILE A 11 5.38 10.03 -24.83
N PHE A 12 4.64 9.78 -25.92
CA PHE A 12 3.21 9.49 -25.87
C PHE A 12 2.87 7.99 -25.87
N HIS A 13 3.83 7.10 -26.17
CA HIS A 13 3.66 5.65 -26.10
C HIS A 13 4.83 5.06 -25.29
N PRO A 14 4.79 5.11 -23.94
CA PRO A 14 5.64 4.22 -23.18
C PRO A 14 5.23 2.80 -23.61
N THR A 15 6.08 2.12 -24.35
CA THR A 15 5.92 0.68 -24.62
C THR A 15 6.09 -0.02 -23.28
N LEU A 16 4.98 -0.20 -22.56
CA LEU A 16 4.93 -1.08 -21.42
C LEU A 16 5.10 -2.48 -21.97
N ASP A 17 6.28 -3.02 -21.84
CA ASP A 17 6.62 -4.39 -22.23
C ASP A 17 7.08 -5.14 -20.97
N PRO A 18 6.13 -5.32 -20.00
CA PRO A 18 6.47 -5.95 -18.73
C PRO A 18 6.82 -7.42 -18.98
N SER A 19 7.91 -7.85 -18.40
CA SER A 19 8.31 -9.26 -18.39
C SER A 19 7.24 -10.13 -17.71
N ALA A 20 7.18 -11.41 -18.05
CA ALA A 20 6.26 -12.35 -17.40
C ALA A 20 6.43 -12.36 -15.87
N LEU A 21 7.64 -12.17 -15.38
CA LEU A 21 7.95 -12.08 -13.95
C LEU A 21 7.28 -10.85 -13.31
N GLU A 22 7.40 -9.67 -13.94
CA GLU A 22 6.80 -8.43 -13.45
C GLU A 22 5.28 -8.52 -13.36
N ILE A 23 4.64 -9.17 -14.35
CA ILE A 23 3.20 -9.43 -14.33
C ILE A 23 2.79 -10.34 -13.16
N VAL A 24 3.53 -11.42 -12.92
CA VAL A 24 3.25 -12.33 -11.81
C VAL A 24 3.44 -11.62 -10.48
N VAL A 25 4.54 -10.88 -10.31
CA VAL A 25 4.81 -10.10 -9.10
C VAL A 25 3.72 -9.03 -8.88
N PHE A 26 3.30 -8.36 -9.93
CA PHE A 26 2.21 -7.37 -9.87
C PHE A 26 0.90 -7.99 -9.36
N ILE A 27 0.52 -9.17 -9.89
CA ILE A 27 -0.69 -9.87 -9.43
C ILE A 27 -0.57 -10.25 -7.95
N CYS A 28 0.57 -10.80 -7.54
CA CYS A 28 0.83 -11.13 -6.14
C CYS A 28 0.81 -9.88 -5.25
N ALA A 29 1.43 -8.79 -5.71
CA ALA A 29 1.51 -7.53 -5.00
C ALA A 29 0.15 -6.84 -4.83
N ILE A 30 -0.75 -6.92 -5.83
CA ILE A 30 -2.12 -6.41 -5.71
C ILE A 30 -2.91 -7.16 -4.63
N TRP A 31 -2.83 -8.48 -4.62
CA TRP A 31 -3.48 -9.27 -3.58
C TRP A 31 -2.90 -9.00 -2.20
N GLY A 32 -1.58 -8.89 -2.11
CA GLY A 32 -0.88 -8.49 -0.88
C GLY A 32 -1.31 -7.10 -0.41
N ALA A 33 -1.40 -6.13 -1.31
CA ALA A 33 -1.86 -4.78 -1.03
C ALA A 33 -3.31 -4.75 -0.51
N TYR A 34 -4.20 -5.54 -1.12
CA TYR A 34 -5.58 -5.68 -0.68
C TYR A 34 -5.67 -6.26 0.75
N LEU A 35 -4.94 -7.34 1.02
CA LEU A 35 -4.89 -7.95 2.35
C LEU A 35 -4.34 -6.96 3.39
N LEU A 36 -3.21 -6.34 3.09
CA LEU A 36 -2.58 -5.36 3.97
C LEU A 36 -3.55 -4.23 4.33
N ARG A 37 -4.16 -3.63 3.32
CA ARG A 37 -5.13 -2.55 3.50
C ARG A 37 -6.33 -3.01 4.33
N SER A 38 -6.89 -4.19 4.02
CA SER A 38 -8.04 -4.75 4.74
C SER A 38 -7.75 -4.98 6.22
N MET A 39 -6.54 -5.47 6.56
CA MET A 39 -6.13 -5.68 7.96
C MET A 39 -6.04 -4.37 8.74
N PHE A 40 -5.40 -3.34 8.17
CA PHE A 40 -5.28 -2.04 8.83
C PHE A 40 -6.63 -1.34 8.96
N GLN A 41 -7.44 -1.30 7.90
CA GLN A 41 -8.77 -0.69 7.92
C GLN A 41 -9.70 -1.43 8.90
N GLY A 42 -9.67 -2.75 8.92
CA GLY A 42 -10.42 -3.55 9.88
C GLY A 42 -10.00 -3.28 11.33
N THR A 43 -8.69 -3.17 11.59
CA THR A 43 -8.17 -2.83 12.92
C THR A 43 -8.64 -1.46 13.38
N ILE A 44 -8.57 -0.45 12.50
CA ILE A 44 -9.04 0.91 12.80
C ILE A 44 -10.57 0.94 12.96
N GLY A 45 -11.29 0.19 12.12
CA GLY A 45 -12.74 0.06 12.23
C GLY A 45 -13.20 -0.46 13.59
N MET A 46 -12.41 -1.35 14.22
CA MET A 46 -12.70 -1.84 15.57
C MET A 46 -12.58 -0.77 16.66
N LEU A 47 -11.86 0.33 16.43
CA LEU A 47 -11.78 1.43 17.40
C LEU A 47 -13.15 2.05 17.70
N ASN A 48 -14.12 1.90 16.79
CA ASN A 48 -15.50 2.37 17.02
C ASN A 48 -16.17 1.68 18.21
N PHE A 49 -15.70 0.51 18.65
CA PHE A 49 -16.20 -0.14 19.87
C PHE A 49 -15.82 0.61 21.16
N TRP A 50 -14.73 1.39 21.12
CA TRP A 50 -14.22 2.11 22.30
C TRP A 50 -14.38 3.63 22.20
N THR A 51 -14.60 4.17 21.02
CA THR A 51 -14.69 5.61 20.82
C THR A 51 -15.77 5.99 19.81
N THR A 52 -16.53 7.02 20.14
CA THR A 52 -17.49 7.64 19.21
C THR A 52 -16.81 8.45 18.10
N ARG A 53 -15.50 8.67 18.20
CA ARG A 53 -14.68 9.43 17.23
C ARG A 53 -13.91 8.54 16.25
N GLY A 54 -14.24 7.27 16.16
CA GLY A 54 -13.56 6.31 15.29
C GLY A 54 -13.60 6.71 13.82
N ALA A 55 -14.65 7.39 13.36
CA ALA A 55 -14.73 7.94 12.01
C ALA A 55 -13.59 8.94 11.73
N ALA A 56 -13.32 9.85 12.66
CA ALA A 56 -12.24 10.83 12.49
C ALA A 56 -10.84 10.17 12.43
N VAL A 57 -10.63 9.09 13.20
CA VAL A 57 -9.39 8.31 13.15
C VAL A 57 -9.26 7.59 11.82
N PHE A 58 -10.35 7.05 11.30
CA PHE A 58 -10.39 6.41 10.00
C PHE A 58 -10.09 7.39 8.87
N ASP A 59 -10.67 8.60 8.91
CA ASP A 59 -10.43 9.65 7.92
C ASP A 59 -8.95 10.11 7.94
N LEU A 60 -8.36 10.24 9.14
CA LEU A 60 -6.95 10.56 9.30
C LEU A 60 -6.05 9.48 8.71
N TYR A 61 -6.38 8.20 8.96
CA TYR A 61 -5.67 7.08 8.36
C TYR A 61 -5.76 7.13 6.83
N MET A 62 -6.96 7.33 6.28
CA MET A 62 -7.17 7.40 4.83
C MET A 62 -6.40 8.54 4.19
N ALA A 63 -6.39 9.72 4.81
CA ALA A 63 -5.61 10.87 4.33
C ALA A 63 -4.10 10.57 4.35
N THR A 64 -3.60 9.95 5.43
CA THR A 64 -2.20 9.57 5.58
C THR A 64 -1.81 8.50 4.55
N GLU A 65 -2.65 7.46 4.37
CA GLU A 65 -2.44 6.44 3.35
C GLU A 65 -2.37 7.06 1.96
N MET A 66 -3.29 7.96 1.63
CA MET A 66 -3.38 8.59 0.32
C MET A 66 -2.13 9.39 -0.04
N LEU A 67 -1.51 10.04 0.96
CA LEU A 67 -0.26 10.79 0.80
C LEU A 67 0.96 9.86 0.72
N LEU A 68 1.10 8.94 1.68
CA LEU A 68 2.32 8.13 1.84
C LEU A 68 2.35 6.86 0.99
N SER A 69 1.25 6.50 0.33
CA SER A 69 1.22 5.40 -0.64
C SER A 69 1.70 5.78 -2.03
N GLY A 70 1.91 7.07 -2.30
CA GLY A 70 2.24 7.57 -3.65
C GLY A 70 1.03 7.69 -4.58
N ARG A 71 -0.18 7.57 -4.05
CA ARG A 71 -1.43 7.57 -4.83
C ARG A 71 -1.81 8.95 -5.37
N LEU A 72 -1.59 10.00 -4.58
CA LEU A 72 -1.85 11.39 -5.00
C LEU A 72 -0.68 11.98 -5.78
N VAL A 73 0.51 11.80 -5.25
CA VAL A 73 1.75 12.32 -5.83
C VAL A 73 2.78 11.20 -5.79
N PRO A 74 3.44 10.87 -6.91
CA PRO A 74 4.51 9.88 -6.91
C PRO A 74 5.53 10.18 -5.83
N LEU A 75 5.91 9.16 -5.05
CA LEU A 75 6.83 9.34 -3.91
C LEU A 75 8.18 9.94 -4.33
N GLN A 76 8.62 9.67 -5.56
CA GLN A 76 9.87 10.22 -6.10
C GLN A 76 9.87 11.76 -6.20
N LEU A 77 8.69 12.39 -6.28
CA LEU A 77 8.54 13.85 -6.34
C LEU A 77 8.45 14.50 -4.95
N MET A 78 8.37 13.69 -3.89
CA MET A 78 8.29 14.19 -2.52
C MET A 78 9.68 14.46 -1.93
N PRO A 79 9.78 15.31 -0.88
CA PRO A 79 11.02 15.52 -0.16
C PRO A 79 11.61 14.21 0.37
N GLY A 80 12.95 14.10 0.43
CA GLY A 80 13.65 12.84 0.78
C GLY A 80 13.23 12.26 2.14
N TRP A 81 12.93 13.09 3.14
CA TRP A 81 12.46 12.63 4.44
C TRP A 81 11.08 11.94 4.36
N VAL A 82 10.18 12.41 3.47
CA VAL A 82 8.87 11.77 3.22
C VAL A 82 9.06 10.43 2.55
N GLN A 83 9.97 10.34 1.57
CA GLN A 83 10.30 9.09 0.88
C GLN A 83 10.83 8.04 1.86
N THR A 84 11.73 8.45 2.76
CA THR A 84 12.27 7.57 3.81
C THR A 84 11.16 7.07 4.73
N LEU A 85 10.30 7.98 5.20
CA LEU A 85 9.16 7.64 6.05
C LEU A 85 8.20 6.67 5.35
N ALA A 86 7.85 6.93 4.09
CA ALA A 86 6.95 6.10 3.30
C ALA A 86 7.52 4.70 3.05
N ASN A 87 8.83 4.57 2.83
CA ASN A 87 9.50 3.28 2.66
C ASN A 87 9.48 2.43 3.94
N PHE A 88 9.51 3.08 5.10
CA PHE A 88 9.46 2.39 6.39
C PHE A 88 8.05 2.02 6.82
N LEU A 89 7.02 2.72 6.35
CA LEU A 89 5.63 2.51 6.72
C LEU A 89 4.91 1.53 5.76
N PRO A 90 3.77 0.96 6.17
CA PRO A 90 3.02 0.01 5.33
C PRO A 90 2.39 0.65 4.08
N PHE A 91 2.27 1.96 4.03
CA PHE A 91 1.46 2.67 3.03
C PHE A 91 2.00 2.54 1.59
N LYS A 92 3.32 2.61 1.39
CA LYS A 92 3.94 2.37 0.08
C LYS A 92 3.55 0.99 -0.48
N TRP A 93 3.48 -0.01 0.39
CA TRP A 93 3.21 -1.39 0.02
C TRP A 93 1.74 -1.66 -0.32
N THR A 94 0.82 -0.70 -0.03
CA THR A 94 -0.61 -0.80 -0.38
C THR A 94 -0.93 -0.31 -1.79
N PHE A 95 -0.09 0.54 -2.40
CA PHE A 95 -0.34 1.10 -3.72
C PHE A 95 0.93 1.29 -4.55
N GLY A 96 1.94 1.98 -4.01
CA GLY A 96 3.15 2.36 -4.75
C GLY A 96 3.89 1.15 -5.30
N PHE A 97 4.18 0.17 -4.45
CA PHE A 97 4.94 -1.02 -4.85
C PHE A 97 4.27 -1.85 -5.97
N PRO A 98 2.96 -2.18 -5.93
CA PRO A 98 2.32 -2.87 -7.06
C PRO A 98 2.48 -2.12 -8.38
N ILE A 99 2.35 -0.80 -8.38
CA ILE A 99 2.49 0.01 -9.59
C ILE A 99 3.95 0.05 -10.04
N GLU A 100 4.90 0.26 -9.12
CA GLU A 100 6.34 0.23 -9.42
C GLU A 100 6.78 -1.14 -9.99
N ALA A 101 6.20 -2.24 -9.51
CA ALA A 101 6.47 -3.58 -10.00
C ALA A 101 6.05 -3.79 -11.47
N LEU A 102 5.00 -3.09 -11.92
CA LEU A 102 4.51 -3.21 -13.29
C LEU A 102 5.18 -2.23 -14.25
N VAL A 103 5.47 -1.00 -13.79
CA VAL A 103 5.88 0.12 -14.65
C VAL A 103 7.31 0.57 -14.40
N GLY A 104 7.85 0.24 -13.24
CA GLY A 104 9.07 0.84 -12.71
C GLY A 104 10.39 0.21 -13.19
N ASN A 105 10.40 -0.82 -14.04
CA ASN A 105 11.60 -1.54 -14.45
C ASN A 105 12.52 -1.91 -13.26
N LEU A 106 11.93 -2.44 -12.20
CA LEU A 106 12.65 -2.84 -10.99
C LEU A 106 13.52 -4.07 -11.27
N SER A 107 14.68 -4.14 -10.60
CA SER A 107 15.47 -5.36 -10.64
C SER A 107 14.72 -6.54 -10.00
N THR A 108 15.08 -7.76 -10.37
CA THR A 108 14.50 -8.96 -9.76
C THR A 108 14.69 -8.98 -8.24
N GLU A 109 15.81 -8.46 -7.77
CA GLU A 109 16.10 -8.35 -6.32
C GLU A 109 15.12 -7.38 -5.64
N ASP A 110 14.88 -6.20 -6.23
CA ASP A 110 13.95 -5.21 -5.70
C ASP A 110 12.51 -5.70 -5.68
N LEU A 111 12.11 -6.47 -6.70
CA LEU A 111 10.80 -7.11 -6.76
C LEU A 111 10.60 -8.13 -5.62
N LEU A 112 11.60 -8.96 -5.36
CA LEU A 112 11.57 -9.94 -4.27
C LEU A 112 11.60 -9.26 -2.90
N LEU A 113 12.47 -8.27 -2.70
CA LEU A 113 12.53 -7.49 -1.47
C LEU A 113 11.19 -6.78 -1.20
N GLY A 114 10.57 -6.25 -2.23
CA GLY A 114 9.25 -5.64 -2.13
C GLY A 114 8.16 -6.61 -1.66
N LEU A 115 8.11 -7.82 -2.23
CA LEU A 115 7.19 -8.87 -1.79
C LEU A 115 7.47 -9.31 -0.34
N CYS A 116 8.75 -9.44 0.05
CA CYS A 116 9.12 -9.77 1.42
C CYS A 116 8.69 -8.67 2.41
N ALA A 117 8.90 -7.41 2.08
CA ALA A 117 8.46 -6.28 2.89
C ALA A 117 6.93 -6.23 3.02
N GLN A 118 6.22 -6.49 1.92
CA GLN A 118 4.77 -6.57 1.92
C GLN A 118 4.27 -7.73 2.79
N ALA A 119 4.88 -8.92 2.69
CA ALA A 119 4.55 -10.08 3.52
C ALA A 119 4.81 -9.81 5.02
N LEU A 120 5.92 -9.13 5.35
CA LEU A 120 6.22 -8.71 6.72
C LEU A 120 5.10 -7.81 7.27
N TRP A 121 4.69 -6.79 6.51
CA TRP A 121 3.65 -5.87 6.92
C TRP A 121 2.26 -6.55 7.01
N ILE A 122 1.97 -7.53 6.15
CA ILE A 122 0.76 -8.37 6.27
C ILE A 122 0.80 -9.14 7.59
N GLY A 123 1.94 -9.73 7.96
CA GLY A 123 2.12 -10.43 9.23
C GLY A 123 1.86 -9.51 10.43
N ILE A 124 2.42 -8.29 10.41
CA ILE A 124 2.17 -7.27 11.44
C ILE A 124 0.69 -6.87 11.47
N GLY A 125 0.08 -6.62 10.31
CA GLY A 125 -1.33 -6.29 10.18
C GLY A 125 -2.26 -7.37 10.73
N LEU A 126 -1.96 -8.64 10.44
CA LEU A 126 -2.69 -9.80 10.99
C LEU A 126 -2.58 -9.88 12.51
N LEU A 127 -1.40 -9.63 13.05
CA LEU A 127 -1.19 -9.61 14.50
C LEU A 127 -2.01 -8.51 15.17
N LEU A 128 -1.93 -7.28 14.65
CA LEU A 128 -2.70 -6.15 15.14
C LEU A 128 -4.20 -6.41 15.06
N PHE A 129 -4.66 -6.95 13.93
CA PHE A 129 -6.06 -7.32 13.74
C PHE A 129 -6.54 -8.36 14.77
N LYS A 130 -5.77 -9.44 14.98
CA LYS A 130 -6.09 -10.47 15.99
C LYS A 130 -6.15 -9.91 17.40
N VAL A 131 -5.19 -9.07 17.76
CA VAL A 131 -5.18 -8.41 19.08
C VAL A 131 -6.39 -7.50 19.25
N ALA A 132 -6.68 -6.64 18.28
CA ALA A 132 -7.83 -5.75 18.30
C ALA A 132 -9.15 -6.55 18.39
N TRP A 133 -9.28 -7.60 17.57
CA TRP A 133 -10.44 -8.48 17.58
C TRP A 133 -10.67 -9.15 18.94
N SER A 134 -9.62 -9.71 19.54
CA SER A 134 -9.73 -10.36 20.85
C SER A 134 -10.18 -9.41 21.96
N HIS A 135 -9.79 -8.14 21.87
CA HIS A 135 -10.24 -7.11 22.83
C HIS A 135 -11.67 -6.63 22.53
N ALA A 136 -12.01 -6.46 21.25
CA ALA A 136 -13.35 -6.05 20.83
C ALA A 136 -14.44 -7.03 21.29
N ILE A 137 -14.22 -8.34 21.12
CA ILE A 137 -15.18 -9.37 21.55
C ILE A 137 -15.40 -9.34 23.07
N LYS A 138 -14.34 -9.17 23.85
CA LYS A 138 -14.46 -9.10 25.32
C LYS A 138 -15.30 -7.89 25.77
N HIS A 139 -15.17 -6.78 25.07
CA HIS A 139 -15.94 -5.58 25.38
C HIS A 139 -17.42 -5.76 25.00
N PHE A 140 -17.70 -6.45 23.90
CA PHE A 140 -19.07 -6.68 23.42
C PHE A 140 -19.86 -7.62 24.35
N SER A 141 -19.22 -8.68 24.87
CA SER A 141 -19.85 -9.65 25.77
C SER A 141 -20.19 -9.07 27.16
N SER A 142 -19.53 -7.98 27.59
CA SER A 142 -19.80 -7.34 28.88
C SER A 142 -21.00 -6.39 28.86
N VAL A 143 -21.49 -6.00 27.69
CA VAL A 143 -22.64 -5.08 27.53
C VAL A 143 -23.95 -5.85 27.26
N GLY A 144 -23.90 -7.13 27.00
CA GLY A 144 -25.03 -8.00 26.64
C GLY A 144 -25.59 -8.87 27.77
N ASN A 145 -25.20 -8.59 29.03
CA ASN A 145 -25.74 -9.31 30.21
C ASN A 145 -26.49 -8.37 31.13
#